data_e35cc1e1c9d6d7cd1acf549cbeb1a94f
#
_entry.id   e35cc1e1c9d6d7cd1acf549cbeb1a94f
#
_cell.length_a   1.000
_cell.length_b   1.000
_cell.length_c   1.000
_cell.angle_alpha   90.00
_cell.angle_beta   90.00
_cell.angle_gamma   90.00
#
_symmetry.space_group_name_H-M   'P 1'
#
loop_
_entity.id
_entity.type
_entity.pdbx_description
1 polymer ?
#
loop_
_entity_poly.entity_id
_entity_poly.type
_entity_poly.pdbx_seq_one_letter_code
_entity_poly.pdbx_strand_id
1 'polypeptide(L)'
;MTPTIVEFLFDFGSPNAYLCHKIIPQMAANTGAQFEYVPILLGGLFKLANNRSPVEAYAHIPNKLAYERMEMQRFVSKHGLTAFQRNPHFPVNTLHIMRGAVAAQKLHCFERYVDTVYASMWERECNMADPQVIAAELDAAGLDSQAILATSQEPEVKARLLTNTQ
;
A
#
# COMPACT_ATOMS: atom_id res chain seq x y z
N MET A 1 25.46 -17.69 -5.43
CA MET A 1 24.57 -17.88 -4.27
C MET A 1 23.16 -17.55 -4.70
N THR A 2 22.18 -18.33 -4.30
CA THR A 2 20.77 -18.00 -4.57
C THR A 2 20.42 -16.74 -3.77
N PRO A 3 19.78 -15.71 -4.38
CA PRO A 3 19.44 -14.50 -3.66
C PRO A 3 18.44 -14.79 -2.55
N THR A 4 18.52 -14.06 -1.44
CA THR A 4 17.52 -14.10 -0.40
C THR A 4 16.23 -13.46 -0.91
N ILE A 5 15.13 -14.19 -0.86
CA ILE A 5 13.80 -13.66 -1.21
C ILE A 5 13.12 -13.17 0.05
N VAL A 6 12.59 -11.96 0.01
CA VAL A 6 11.84 -11.32 1.10
C VAL A 6 10.43 -11.00 0.60
N GLU A 7 9.43 -11.64 1.18
CA GLU A 7 8.04 -11.29 0.90
C GLU A 7 7.69 -9.96 1.60
N PHE A 8 7.24 -9.00 0.81
CA PHE A 8 6.74 -7.73 1.30
C PHE A 8 5.21 -7.72 1.24
N LEU A 9 4.59 -8.11 2.36
CA LEU A 9 3.14 -8.07 2.51
C LEU A 9 2.70 -6.62 2.73
N PHE A 10 1.87 -6.08 1.84
CA PHE A 10 1.53 -4.66 1.87
C PHE A 10 0.04 -4.38 1.65
N ASP A 11 -0.40 -3.27 2.22
CA ASP A 11 -1.67 -2.60 1.92
C ASP A 11 -1.40 -1.10 1.77
N PHE A 12 -1.96 -0.48 0.73
CA PHE A 12 -1.77 0.94 0.44
C PHE A 12 -2.24 1.86 1.57
N GLY A 13 -3.15 1.40 2.42
CA GLY A 13 -3.61 2.13 3.61
C GLY A 13 -2.59 2.20 4.74
N SER A 14 -1.46 1.50 4.63
CA SER A 14 -0.40 1.56 5.64
C SER A 14 0.67 2.58 5.27
N PRO A 15 0.83 3.68 6.04
CA PRO A 15 1.92 4.62 5.82
C PRO A 15 3.30 3.96 6.00
N ASN A 16 3.41 2.98 6.91
CA ASN A 16 4.66 2.23 7.09
C ASN A 16 5.00 1.38 5.87
N ALA A 17 3.99 0.78 5.22
CA ALA A 17 4.23 0.04 3.97
C ALA A 17 4.69 0.98 2.84
N TYR A 18 4.12 2.19 2.74
CA TYR A 18 4.64 3.21 1.81
C TYR A 18 6.11 3.54 2.09
N LEU A 19 6.48 3.80 3.35
CA LEU A 19 7.86 4.11 3.72
C LEU A 19 8.81 2.94 3.39
N CYS A 20 8.39 1.70 3.65
CA CYS A 20 9.14 0.50 3.24
C CYS A 20 9.30 0.44 1.72
N HIS A 21 8.23 0.63 0.95
CA HIS A 21 8.26 0.64 -0.51
C HIS A 21 9.31 1.64 -1.04
N LYS A 22 9.38 2.84 -0.48
CA LYS A 22 10.35 3.88 -0.91
C LYS A 22 11.81 3.51 -0.63
N ILE A 23 12.11 2.68 0.36
CA ILE A 23 13.48 2.28 0.70
C ILE A 23 13.89 0.91 0.16
N ILE A 24 12.94 0.06 -0.26
CA ILE A 24 13.19 -1.28 -0.81
C ILE A 24 14.23 -1.27 -1.93
N PRO A 25 14.21 -0.35 -2.93
CA PRO A 25 15.21 -0.35 -3.98
C PRO A 25 16.64 -0.20 -3.46
N GLN A 26 16.85 0.69 -2.48
CA GLN A 26 18.16 0.87 -1.86
C GLN A 26 18.56 -0.34 -1.01
N MET A 27 17.62 -0.95 -0.29
CA MET A 27 17.88 -2.16 0.49
C MET A 27 18.27 -3.32 -0.40
N ALA A 28 17.54 -3.53 -1.50
CA ALA A 28 17.84 -4.56 -2.48
C ALA A 28 19.25 -4.38 -3.08
N ALA A 29 19.59 -3.14 -3.47
CA ALA A 29 20.92 -2.82 -4.00
C ALA A 29 22.04 -3.07 -2.99
N ASN A 30 21.82 -2.78 -1.70
CA ASN A 30 22.82 -2.93 -0.65
C ASN A 30 23.01 -4.38 -0.18
N THR A 31 21.97 -5.21 -0.28
CA THR A 31 21.99 -6.58 0.31
C THR A 31 21.97 -7.69 -0.74
N GLY A 32 21.61 -7.39 -1.99
CA GLY A 32 21.37 -8.39 -3.03
C GLY A 32 20.07 -9.19 -2.82
N ALA A 33 19.23 -8.80 -1.85
CA ALA A 33 17.92 -9.44 -1.63
C ALA A 33 16.93 -9.05 -2.72
N GLN A 34 16.04 -9.99 -3.04
CA GLN A 34 14.89 -9.75 -3.93
C GLN A 34 13.64 -9.58 -3.10
N PHE A 35 12.82 -8.59 -3.42
CA PHE A 35 11.57 -8.31 -2.71
C PHE A 35 10.38 -8.69 -3.59
N GLU A 36 9.58 -9.64 -3.09
CA GLU A 36 8.32 -10.05 -3.71
C GLU A 36 7.16 -9.33 -3.04
N TYR A 37 6.45 -8.52 -3.82
CA TYR A 37 5.32 -7.75 -3.33
C TYR A 37 4.06 -8.61 -3.28
N VAL A 38 3.49 -8.79 -2.10
CA VAL A 38 2.29 -9.58 -1.86
C VAL A 38 1.16 -8.65 -1.40
N PRO A 39 0.17 -8.35 -2.27
CA PRO A 39 -0.98 -7.54 -1.87
C PRO A 39 -1.82 -8.30 -0.84
N ILE A 40 -2.10 -7.67 0.30
CA ILE A 40 -3.01 -8.16 1.35
C ILE A 40 -4.06 -7.10 1.66
N LEU A 41 -5.16 -7.49 2.31
CA LEU A 41 -6.14 -6.55 2.83
C LEU A 41 -5.96 -6.39 4.35
N LEU A 42 -5.31 -5.31 4.78
CA LEU A 42 -4.96 -5.09 6.18
C LEU A 42 -6.20 -5.05 7.10
N GLY A 43 -7.28 -4.41 6.67
CA GLY A 43 -8.55 -4.42 7.40
C GLY A 43 -9.17 -5.83 7.52
N GLY A 44 -8.98 -6.67 6.51
CA GLY A 44 -9.34 -8.09 6.53
C GLY A 44 -8.50 -8.87 7.54
N LEU A 45 -7.19 -8.65 7.54
CA LEU A 45 -6.25 -9.26 8.48
C LEU A 45 -6.58 -8.91 9.93
N PHE A 46 -6.88 -7.64 10.24
CA PHE A 46 -7.31 -7.24 11.57
C PHE A 46 -8.56 -8.00 12.02
N LYS A 47 -9.54 -8.14 11.12
CA LYS A 47 -10.77 -8.88 11.43
C LYS A 47 -10.51 -10.38 11.68
N LEU A 48 -9.68 -11.02 10.84
CA LEU A 48 -9.32 -12.43 10.99
C LEU A 48 -8.56 -12.71 12.28
N ALA A 49 -7.66 -11.80 12.66
CA ALA A 49 -6.85 -11.90 13.89
C ALA A 49 -7.58 -11.42 15.16
N ASN A 50 -8.89 -11.07 15.07
CA ASN A 50 -9.64 -10.44 16.15
C ASN A 50 -8.89 -9.22 16.75
N ASN A 51 -8.30 -8.41 15.89
CA ASN A 51 -7.50 -7.25 16.23
C ASN A 51 -8.11 -5.96 15.64
N ARG A 52 -7.50 -4.82 15.91
CA ARG A 52 -7.91 -3.48 15.45
C ARG A 52 -6.71 -2.75 14.88
N SER A 53 -6.98 -1.67 14.14
CA SER A 53 -5.91 -0.77 13.69
C SER A 53 -5.17 -0.18 14.91
N PRO A 54 -3.86 0.10 14.81
CA PRO A 54 -3.11 0.72 15.90
C PRO A 54 -3.73 2.05 16.37
N VAL A 55 -4.30 2.84 15.45
CA VAL A 55 -4.98 4.10 15.78
C VAL A 55 -6.17 3.86 16.70
N GLU A 56 -6.97 2.83 16.44
CA GLU A 56 -8.11 2.46 17.29
C GLU A 56 -7.65 1.79 18.59
N ALA A 57 -6.70 0.86 18.50
CA ALA A 57 -6.21 0.09 19.64
C ALA A 57 -5.56 0.99 20.70
N TYR A 58 -4.86 2.04 20.27
CA TYR A 58 -4.10 2.94 21.15
C TYR A 58 -4.71 4.33 21.28
N ALA A 59 -5.96 4.55 20.83
CA ALA A 59 -6.64 5.85 20.95
C ALA A 59 -6.67 6.39 22.37
N HIS A 60 -6.72 5.50 23.38
CA HIS A 60 -6.72 5.83 24.80
C HIS A 60 -5.32 6.13 25.37
N ILE A 61 -4.26 6.02 24.58
CA ILE A 61 -2.86 6.28 24.97
C ILE A 61 -2.27 7.39 24.09
N PRO A 62 -2.55 8.68 24.40
CA PRO A 62 -2.14 9.80 23.54
C PRO A 62 -0.63 9.84 23.25
N ASN A 63 0.20 9.52 24.25
CA ASN A 63 1.65 9.53 24.13
C ASN A 63 2.17 8.48 23.15
N LYS A 64 1.49 7.33 23.02
CA LYS A 64 1.88 6.29 22.06
C LYS A 64 1.67 6.78 20.62
N LEU A 65 0.51 7.35 20.33
CA LEU A 65 0.22 7.90 19.00
C LEU A 65 1.12 9.10 18.66
N ALA A 66 1.46 9.92 19.68
CA ALA A 66 2.41 11.03 19.50
C ALA A 66 3.82 10.51 19.18
N TYR A 67 4.27 9.47 19.88
CA TYR A 67 5.56 8.84 19.65
C TYR A 67 5.63 8.20 18.26
N GLU A 68 4.60 7.45 17.83
CA GLU A 68 4.54 6.86 16.49
C GLU A 68 4.64 7.91 15.39
N ARG A 69 3.97 9.06 15.55
CA ARG A 69 4.12 10.19 14.62
C ARG A 69 5.54 10.74 14.57
N MET A 70 6.18 10.87 15.73
CA MET A 70 7.56 11.35 15.83
C MET A 70 8.55 10.37 15.17
N GLU A 71 8.38 9.07 15.40
CA GLU A 71 9.21 8.03 14.78
C GLU A 71 9.06 8.04 13.24
N MET A 72 7.86 8.19 12.75
CA MET A 72 7.61 8.32 11.32
C MET A 72 8.33 9.55 10.73
N GLN A 73 8.25 10.70 11.40
CA GLN A 73 8.95 11.92 10.98
C GLN A 73 10.47 11.75 10.97
N ARG A 74 11.02 11.08 11.98
CA ARG A 74 12.46 10.75 12.05
C ARG A 74 12.88 9.85 10.88
N PHE A 75 12.05 8.85 10.57
CA PHE A 75 12.31 7.96 9.43
C PHE A 75 12.28 8.73 8.11
N VAL A 76 11.24 9.54 7.88
CA VAL A 76 11.11 10.41 6.70
C VAL A 76 12.34 11.31 6.54
N SER A 77 12.75 11.98 7.62
CA SER A 77 13.93 12.87 7.59
C SER A 77 15.22 12.10 7.32
N LYS A 78 15.41 10.95 7.97
CA LYS A 78 16.60 10.11 7.82
C LYS A 78 16.80 9.63 6.38
N HIS A 79 15.70 9.29 5.70
CA HIS A 79 15.72 8.73 4.34
C HIS A 79 15.42 9.76 3.25
N GLY A 80 15.25 11.03 3.59
CA GLY A 80 15.01 12.11 2.61
C GLY A 80 13.68 11.97 1.86
N LEU A 81 12.66 11.34 2.47
CA LEU A 81 11.36 11.08 1.85
C LEU A 81 10.44 12.31 1.91
N THR A 82 10.89 13.43 1.37
CA THR A 82 10.26 14.75 1.50
C THR A 82 8.88 14.87 0.83
N ALA A 83 8.56 13.96 -0.08
CA ALA A 83 7.25 13.91 -0.73
C ALA A 83 6.14 13.35 0.18
N PHE A 84 6.49 12.66 1.27
CA PHE A 84 5.50 12.05 2.17
C PHE A 84 4.56 13.08 2.78
N GLN A 85 3.26 12.87 2.62
CA GLN A 85 2.17 13.65 3.20
C GLN A 85 1.18 12.73 3.92
N ARG A 86 0.66 13.17 5.08
CA ARG A 86 -0.43 12.45 5.72
C ARG A 86 -1.72 12.69 4.97
N ASN A 87 -2.31 11.62 4.46
CA ASN A 87 -3.56 11.72 3.73
C ASN A 87 -4.71 12.18 4.65
N PRO A 88 -5.41 13.29 4.33
CA PRO A 88 -6.52 13.81 5.13
C PRO A 88 -7.76 12.91 5.10
N HIS A 89 -7.86 12.02 4.10
CA HIS A 89 -8.96 11.05 3.98
C HIS A 89 -8.71 9.76 4.77
N PHE A 90 -7.55 9.65 5.45
CA PHE A 90 -7.22 8.45 6.24
C PHE A 90 -8.12 8.35 7.49
N PRO A 91 -8.68 7.15 7.82
CA PRO A 91 -8.44 5.86 7.18
C PRO A 91 -9.27 5.65 5.90
N VAL A 92 -8.59 5.20 4.83
CA VAL A 92 -9.19 4.93 3.52
C VAL A 92 -9.59 3.47 3.41
N ASN A 93 -10.76 3.18 2.83
CA ASN A 93 -11.12 1.81 2.45
C ASN A 93 -10.30 1.40 1.22
N THR A 94 -9.32 0.53 1.42
CA THR A 94 -8.37 0.13 0.38
C THR A 94 -8.81 -1.05 -0.48
N LEU A 95 -9.99 -1.62 -0.25
CA LEU A 95 -10.43 -2.83 -0.95
C LEU A 95 -10.34 -2.73 -2.48
N HIS A 96 -10.76 -1.59 -3.05
CA HIS A 96 -10.72 -1.39 -4.51
C HIS A 96 -9.28 -1.33 -5.03
N ILE A 97 -8.43 -0.54 -4.40
CA ILE A 97 -7.03 -0.39 -4.83
C ILE A 97 -6.20 -1.65 -4.55
N MET A 98 -6.50 -2.43 -3.50
CA MET A 98 -5.83 -3.71 -3.26
C MET A 98 -6.24 -4.79 -4.26
N ARG A 99 -7.52 -4.86 -4.68
CA ARG A 99 -7.95 -5.69 -5.81
C ARG A 99 -7.31 -5.22 -7.12
N GLY A 100 -7.19 -3.91 -7.30
CA GLY A 100 -6.48 -3.31 -8.42
C GLY A 100 -5.01 -3.74 -8.49
N ALA A 101 -4.33 -3.89 -7.35
CA ALA A 101 -2.96 -4.39 -7.31
C ALA A 101 -2.85 -5.83 -7.85
N VAL A 102 -3.77 -6.71 -7.45
CA VAL A 102 -3.82 -8.09 -7.99
C VAL A 102 -4.19 -8.08 -9.48
N ALA A 103 -5.12 -7.22 -9.90
CA ALA A 103 -5.45 -7.04 -11.31
C ALA A 103 -4.25 -6.55 -12.13
N ALA A 104 -3.48 -5.60 -11.59
CA ALA A 104 -2.29 -5.09 -12.23
C ALA A 104 -1.17 -6.15 -12.39
N GLN A 105 -1.07 -7.11 -11.46
CA GLN A 105 -0.19 -8.28 -11.65
C GLN A 105 -0.62 -9.10 -12.88
N LYS A 106 -1.92 -9.37 -13.02
CA LYS A 106 -2.48 -10.11 -14.16
C LYS A 106 -2.31 -9.35 -15.49
N LEU A 107 -2.38 -8.02 -15.46
CA LEU A 107 -2.23 -7.14 -16.62
C LEU A 107 -0.78 -6.71 -16.90
N HIS A 108 0.19 -7.24 -16.17
CA HIS A 108 1.62 -6.94 -16.32
C HIS A 108 2.00 -5.46 -16.21
N CYS A 109 1.26 -4.70 -15.38
CA CYS A 109 1.52 -3.28 -15.10
C CYS A 109 1.72 -3.00 -13.59
N PHE A 110 2.06 -4.02 -12.82
CA PHE A 110 2.05 -4.01 -11.36
C PHE A 110 2.96 -2.94 -10.74
N GLU A 111 4.21 -2.83 -11.17
CA GLU A 111 5.16 -1.88 -10.60
C GLU A 111 4.65 -0.44 -10.75
N ARG A 112 4.26 -0.06 -11.98
CA ARG A 112 3.70 1.27 -12.25
C ARG A 112 2.43 1.52 -11.44
N TYR A 113 1.57 0.50 -11.29
CA TYR A 113 0.36 0.60 -10.48
C TYR A 113 0.69 0.89 -9.02
N VAL A 114 1.63 0.14 -8.43
CA VAL A 114 2.03 0.30 -7.02
C VAL A 114 2.63 1.68 -6.78
N ASP A 115 3.54 2.13 -7.63
CA ASP A 115 4.14 3.46 -7.54
C ASP A 115 3.07 4.57 -7.61
N THR A 116 2.14 4.46 -8.58
CA THR A 116 1.07 5.43 -8.77
C THR A 116 0.16 5.52 -7.56
N VAL A 117 -0.35 4.37 -7.08
CA VAL A 117 -1.30 4.35 -5.96
C VAL A 117 -0.66 4.81 -4.66
N TYR A 118 0.59 4.43 -4.39
CA TYR A 118 1.32 4.93 -3.22
C TYR A 118 1.55 6.44 -3.30
N ALA A 119 1.93 6.97 -4.46
CA ALA A 119 2.11 8.41 -4.64
C ALA A 119 0.77 9.17 -4.51
N SER A 120 -0.32 8.66 -5.10
CA SER A 120 -1.66 9.25 -4.94
C SER A 120 -2.08 9.27 -3.47
N MET A 121 -1.82 8.19 -2.73
CA MET A 121 -2.24 8.04 -1.34
C MET A 121 -1.40 8.88 -0.38
N TRP A 122 -0.06 8.90 -0.54
CA TRP A 122 0.86 9.41 0.48
C TRP A 122 1.75 10.58 0.03
N GLU A 123 1.62 11.03 -1.21
CA GLU A 123 2.35 12.21 -1.71
C GLU A 123 1.40 13.28 -2.25
N ARG A 124 0.21 12.90 -2.78
CA ARG A 124 -0.78 13.81 -3.40
C ARG A 124 -2.10 13.92 -2.65
N GLU A 125 -2.22 13.26 -1.50
CA GLU A 125 -3.36 13.35 -0.58
C GLU A 125 -4.73 13.00 -1.24
N CYS A 126 -4.72 12.14 -2.28
CA CYS A 126 -5.93 11.79 -3.01
C CYS A 126 -6.87 10.89 -2.19
N ASN A 127 -8.18 11.05 -2.40
CA ASN A 127 -9.17 10.13 -1.82
C ASN A 127 -9.23 8.82 -2.61
N MET A 128 -8.34 7.89 -2.29
CA MET A 128 -8.23 6.60 -2.97
C MET A 128 -9.33 5.58 -2.55
N ALA A 129 -10.40 6.02 -1.87
CA ALA A 129 -11.65 5.26 -1.73
C ALA A 129 -12.66 5.59 -2.84
N ASP A 130 -12.49 6.71 -3.54
CA ASP A 130 -13.39 7.17 -4.60
C ASP A 130 -12.99 6.54 -5.95
N PRO A 131 -13.86 5.74 -6.60
CA PRO A 131 -13.56 5.12 -7.89
C PRO A 131 -13.22 6.11 -9.01
N GLN A 132 -13.79 7.32 -8.99
CA GLN A 132 -13.50 8.35 -9.99
C GLN A 132 -12.10 8.91 -9.81
N VAL A 133 -11.68 9.14 -8.56
CA VAL A 133 -10.32 9.58 -8.24
C VAL A 133 -9.32 8.49 -8.61
N ILE A 134 -9.61 7.22 -8.27
CA ILE A 134 -8.76 6.09 -8.65
C ILE A 134 -8.56 6.04 -10.17
N ALA A 135 -9.65 6.11 -10.95
CA ALA A 135 -9.57 6.07 -12.40
C ALA A 135 -8.72 7.23 -12.95
N ALA A 136 -8.98 8.45 -12.49
CA ALA A 136 -8.25 9.64 -12.94
C ALA A 136 -6.74 9.57 -12.64
N GLU A 137 -6.35 9.07 -11.46
CA GLU A 137 -4.95 8.92 -11.07
C GLU A 137 -4.23 7.85 -11.91
N LEU A 138 -4.91 6.73 -12.19
CA LEU A 138 -4.39 5.66 -13.04
C LEU A 138 -4.21 6.13 -14.50
N ASP A 139 -5.22 6.80 -15.07
CA ASP A 139 -5.16 7.34 -16.43
C ASP A 139 -4.06 8.41 -16.58
N ALA A 140 -3.93 9.29 -15.58
CA ALA A 140 -2.85 10.29 -15.55
C ALA A 140 -1.45 9.67 -15.53
N ALA A 141 -1.32 8.47 -14.95
CA ALA A 141 -0.09 7.70 -14.95
C ALA A 141 0.12 6.85 -16.24
N GLY A 142 -0.80 6.93 -17.21
CA GLY A 142 -0.74 6.15 -18.45
C GLY A 142 -1.06 4.66 -18.26
N LEU A 143 -1.86 4.34 -17.24
CA LEU A 143 -2.42 3.01 -17.00
C LEU A 143 -3.85 2.98 -17.56
N ASP A 144 -4.27 1.83 -18.09
CA ASP A 144 -5.66 1.61 -18.51
C ASP A 144 -6.54 1.37 -17.26
N SER A 145 -7.10 2.46 -16.73
CA SER A 145 -7.93 2.40 -15.53
C SER A 145 -9.15 1.52 -15.73
N GLN A 146 -9.76 1.55 -16.94
CA GLN A 146 -10.94 0.76 -17.25
C GLN A 146 -10.64 -0.74 -17.20
N ALA A 147 -9.55 -1.17 -17.84
CA ALA A 147 -9.12 -2.57 -17.82
C ALA A 147 -8.79 -3.03 -16.38
N ILE A 148 -8.06 -2.21 -15.61
CA ILE A 148 -7.69 -2.54 -14.23
C ILE A 148 -8.93 -2.66 -13.34
N LEU A 149 -9.84 -1.69 -13.40
CA LEU A 149 -11.06 -1.69 -12.59
C LEU A 149 -11.98 -2.86 -12.96
N ALA A 150 -12.14 -3.17 -14.25
CA ALA A 150 -12.92 -4.33 -14.70
C ALA A 150 -12.29 -5.64 -14.20
N THR A 151 -11.00 -5.85 -14.42
CA THR A 151 -10.26 -7.05 -13.98
C THR A 151 -10.29 -7.20 -12.45
N SER A 152 -10.27 -6.10 -11.69
CA SER A 152 -10.36 -6.11 -10.22
C SER A 152 -11.67 -6.74 -9.70
N GLN A 153 -12.70 -6.83 -10.53
CA GLN A 153 -14.00 -7.44 -10.18
C GLN A 153 -14.08 -8.93 -10.46
N GLU A 154 -13.11 -9.49 -11.17
CA GLU A 154 -13.08 -10.91 -11.50
C GLU A 154 -13.00 -11.78 -10.23
N PRO A 155 -13.71 -12.94 -10.22
CA PRO A 155 -13.71 -13.86 -9.08
C PRO A 155 -12.29 -14.31 -8.68
N GLU A 156 -11.44 -14.56 -9.66
CA GLU A 156 -10.05 -15.00 -9.47
C GLU A 156 -9.22 -13.95 -8.71
N VAL A 157 -9.35 -12.67 -9.10
CA VAL A 157 -8.64 -11.54 -8.46
C VAL A 157 -9.11 -11.38 -7.01
N LYS A 158 -10.42 -11.47 -6.77
CA LYS A 158 -10.99 -11.42 -5.41
C LYS A 158 -10.50 -12.59 -4.55
N ALA A 159 -10.50 -13.80 -5.12
CA ALA A 159 -10.04 -15.01 -4.43
C ALA A 159 -8.54 -14.91 -4.11
N ARG A 160 -7.71 -14.42 -5.05
CA ARG A 160 -6.27 -14.25 -4.83
C ARG A 160 -5.97 -13.29 -3.69
N LEU A 161 -6.63 -12.11 -3.65
CA LEU A 161 -6.46 -11.17 -2.54
C LEU A 161 -6.89 -11.78 -1.21
N LEU A 162 -7.97 -12.55 -1.19
CA LEU A 162 -8.44 -13.25 0.00
C LEU A 162 -7.39 -14.28 0.48
N THR A 163 -6.87 -15.11 -0.42
CA THR A 163 -5.83 -16.11 -0.10
C THR A 163 -4.56 -15.46 0.45
N ASN A 164 -4.13 -14.35 -0.16
CA ASN A 164 -2.96 -13.61 0.33
C ASN A 164 -3.18 -13.02 1.73
N THR A 165 -4.45 -12.79 2.12
CA THR A 165 -4.79 -12.15 3.40
C THR A 165 -4.95 -13.17 4.54
N GLN A 166 -5.22 -14.44 4.22
CA GLN A 166 -5.39 -15.55 5.18
C GLN A 166 -4.07 -16.16 5.61
#